data_c8db2ca0148f8876d2d6e3c096ec3329
#
_entry.id   c8db2ca0148f8876d2d6e3c096ec3329
#
_cell.length_a   1.000
_cell.length_b   1.000
_cell.length_c   1.000
_cell.angle_alpha   90.00
_cell.angle_beta   90.00
_cell.angle_gamma   90.00
#
_symmetry.space_group_name_H-M   'P 1'
#
loop_
_entity.id
_entity.type
_entity.pdbx_description
1 polymer ?
#
loop_
_entity_poly.entity_id
_entity_poly.type
_entity_poly.pdbx_seq_one_letter_code
_entity_poly.pdbx_strand_id
1 'polypeptide(L)'
;MFTFYWLYQNKNDWLAVFKTDNTYTTANDRESLAQALSSVTYLVSYGNHRGTDKILAKILTDGKSSFLQKQLCIDLSQEARNCTIEEIAFNLRMDISAQTLEEFCKKRIDVCEKIFEEREEYLETKFEIVKEFNLSPRSVTKTRANLAAEILQAKKMPKRPNILFFDIDKNLPKHELPDRVLNFYESIKNNYKNTLEEKLKTEKFKMTLAGLTHIYGFGGLHAAKEKYKGNGHFLLIDVKQFFPTIILNNNFLSRSIKNPSAFSDLYDKKVQTEKLTYKTLINAVNGSMNNPYSAMYDPQKFFSVTVSGQLIITHLILVLEQFIEELIQTNTDGILVKINPIMEPLIRDLLNRWCEQLHVNVSITSIKQVWQKAVNDYVFQTTDGDFIRKGIFAPSTYLSNNMPIVSAGVFANVVANIKPQDFVIQQFKNGDIEDFYYIGKLQGDFEHIEQRINQTYKRINNTVCGIATTNKSCGGVFQVKKDLHSKLPGSPDKFLSSSVATKKDIDVQWYIKQIEKNIF
;
A
#
# COMPACT_ATOMS: atom_id res chain seq x y z
N MET A 1 26.46 -10.92 7.63
CA MET A 1 26.21 -11.82 6.49
C MET A 1 24.74 -12.21 6.52
N PHE A 2 24.04 -12.06 5.39
CA PHE A 2 22.65 -12.48 5.21
C PHE A 2 22.62 -13.80 4.46
N THR A 3 21.77 -14.72 4.91
CA THR A 3 21.51 -16.00 4.26
C THR A 3 20.05 -16.03 3.83
N PHE A 4 19.79 -16.10 2.56
CA PHE A 4 18.46 -16.25 2.00
C PHE A 4 18.06 -17.72 2.05
N TYR A 5 16.77 -18.01 2.29
CA TYR A 5 16.32 -19.39 2.30
C TYR A 5 14.89 -19.54 1.77
N TRP A 6 14.61 -20.75 1.30
CA TRP A 6 13.26 -21.18 0.98
C TRP A 6 13.04 -22.60 1.51
N LEU A 7 11.89 -22.83 2.15
CA LEU A 7 11.48 -24.12 2.63
C LEU A 7 10.29 -24.62 1.80
N TYR A 8 10.48 -25.75 1.12
CA TYR A 8 9.39 -26.55 0.58
C TYR A 8 9.00 -27.63 1.57
N GLN A 9 7.72 -27.83 1.80
CA GLN A 9 7.19 -28.89 2.67
C GLN A 9 5.92 -29.49 2.07
N ASN A 10 5.85 -30.80 2.05
CA ASN A 10 4.62 -31.58 1.87
C ASN A 10 4.32 -32.38 3.14
N LYS A 11 3.35 -33.33 3.09
CA LYS A 11 2.91 -34.08 4.27
C LYS A 11 4.03 -34.91 4.93
N ASN A 12 4.97 -35.43 4.16
CA ASN A 12 5.97 -36.40 4.61
C ASN A 12 7.41 -35.94 4.38
N ASP A 13 7.63 -35.01 3.44
CA ASP A 13 8.97 -34.60 3.01
C ASP A 13 9.14 -33.10 3.11
N TRP A 14 10.36 -32.66 3.28
CA TRP A 14 10.74 -31.26 3.21
C TRP A 14 12.11 -31.09 2.56
N LEU A 15 12.30 -29.92 1.95
CA LEU A 15 13.57 -29.48 1.40
C LEU A 15 13.78 -28.01 1.75
N ALA A 16 14.86 -27.69 2.43
CA ALA A 16 15.30 -26.32 2.64
C ALA A 16 16.52 -26.02 1.77
N VAL A 17 16.48 -24.91 1.06
CA VAL A 17 17.60 -24.42 0.27
C VAL A 17 18.02 -23.08 0.86
N PHE A 18 19.33 -22.87 0.98
CA PHE A 18 19.96 -21.67 1.52
C PHE A 18 20.91 -21.08 0.48
N LYS A 19 21.01 -19.76 0.43
CA LYS A 19 21.99 -19.03 -0.39
C LYS A 19 22.76 -18.04 0.48
N THR A 20 24.07 -18.21 0.51
CA THR A 20 24.99 -17.30 1.20
C THR A 20 26.13 -16.97 0.24
N ASP A 21 26.42 -15.69 0.02
CA ASP A 21 27.50 -15.23 -0.86
C ASP A 21 27.51 -15.96 -2.23
N ASN A 22 26.37 -16.03 -2.89
CA ASN A 22 26.14 -16.73 -4.17
C ASN A 22 26.31 -18.26 -4.16
N THR A 23 26.51 -18.87 -2.98
CA THR A 23 26.62 -20.32 -2.84
C THR A 23 25.32 -20.91 -2.31
N TYR A 24 24.81 -21.93 -3.01
CA TYR A 24 23.63 -22.68 -2.57
C TYR A 24 24.01 -23.91 -1.77
N THR A 25 23.31 -24.13 -0.66
CA THR A 25 23.35 -25.36 0.14
C THR A 25 21.94 -25.90 0.32
N THR A 26 21.80 -27.21 0.41
CA THR A 26 20.52 -27.89 0.58
C THR A 26 20.51 -28.67 1.90
N ALA A 27 19.33 -28.77 2.52
CA ALA A 27 19.11 -29.60 3.69
C ALA A 27 17.76 -30.31 3.58
N ASN A 28 17.74 -31.62 3.78
CA ASN A 28 16.55 -32.47 3.79
C ASN A 28 16.49 -33.39 5.01
N ASP A 29 17.46 -33.28 5.90
CA ASP A 29 17.53 -33.92 7.20
C ASP A 29 18.02 -32.94 8.29
N ARG A 30 17.92 -33.38 9.55
CA ARG A 30 18.26 -32.53 10.69
C ARG A 30 19.75 -32.16 10.76
N GLU A 31 20.64 -33.05 10.39
CA GLU A 31 22.09 -32.83 10.47
C GLU A 31 22.53 -31.80 9.44
N SER A 32 22.14 -31.96 8.18
CA SER A 32 22.39 -31.01 7.10
C SER A 32 21.77 -29.63 7.40
N LEU A 33 20.58 -29.60 8.02
CA LEU A 33 19.96 -28.36 8.45
C LEU A 33 20.76 -27.67 9.57
N ALA A 34 21.22 -28.42 10.56
CA ALA A 34 22.04 -27.90 11.65
C ALA A 34 23.36 -27.34 11.13
N GLN A 35 23.99 -28.03 10.19
CA GLN A 35 25.21 -27.58 9.51
C GLN A 35 24.97 -26.29 8.71
N ALA A 36 23.93 -26.25 7.88
CA ALA A 36 23.59 -25.07 7.07
C ALA A 36 23.33 -23.82 7.92
N LEU A 37 22.79 -23.98 9.13
CA LEU A 37 22.48 -22.88 10.04
C LEU A 37 23.58 -22.56 11.05
N SER A 38 24.66 -23.31 11.10
CA SER A 38 25.69 -23.19 12.16
C SER A 38 26.37 -21.82 12.22
N SER A 39 26.63 -21.19 11.07
CA SER A 39 27.30 -19.89 10.94
C SER A 39 26.34 -18.73 10.61
N VAL A 40 25.03 -19.00 10.48
CA VAL A 40 24.05 -18.01 10.03
C VAL A 40 23.58 -17.14 11.19
N THR A 41 23.67 -15.81 11.02
CA THR A 41 23.09 -14.83 11.94
C THR A 41 21.75 -14.32 11.44
N TYR A 42 21.66 -13.90 10.19
CA TYR A 42 20.43 -13.36 9.59
C TYR A 42 19.88 -14.32 8.54
N LEU A 43 18.68 -14.83 8.77
CA LEU A 43 17.90 -15.59 7.82
C LEU A 43 16.89 -14.69 7.12
N VAL A 44 16.89 -14.66 5.81
CA VAL A 44 16.00 -13.83 5.00
C VAL A 44 15.12 -14.72 4.13
N SER A 45 13.81 -14.51 4.15
CA SER A 45 12.87 -15.19 3.29
C SER A 45 11.59 -14.38 3.10
N TYR A 46 10.62 -14.95 2.39
CA TYR A 46 9.33 -14.36 2.13
C TYR A 46 8.20 -15.17 2.79
N GLY A 47 7.44 -14.54 3.70
CA GLY A 47 6.34 -15.20 4.39
C GLY A 47 6.76 -16.14 5.54
N ASN A 48 8.02 -16.06 6.00
CA ASN A 48 8.55 -16.94 7.05
C ASN A 48 7.82 -16.78 8.40
N HIS A 49 7.34 -15.60 8.77
CA HIS A 49 6.53 -15.39 9.97
C HIS A 49 5.21 -16.19 9.96
N ARG A 50 4.76 -16.68 8.80
CA ARG A 50 3.57 -17.54 8.67
C ARG A 50 3.82 -18.99 9.05
N GLY A 51 5.05 -19.36 9.36
CA GLY A 51 5.35 -20.64 9.96
C GLY A 51 6.61 -21.36 9.53
N THR A 52 7.28 -20.97 8.43
CA THR A 52 8.49 -21.67 7.96
C THR A 52 9.61 -21.65 8.99
N ASP A 53 9.85 -20.52 9.67
CA ASP A 53 10.80 -20.45 10.78
C ASP A 53 10.47 -21.41 11.93
N LYS A 54 9.18 -21.58 12.23
CA LYS A 54 8.71 -22.52 13.27
C LYS A 54 8.96 -23.95 12.86
N ILE A 55 8.84 -24.25 11.56
CA ILE A 55 9.08 -25.59 11.04
C ILE A 55 10.57 -25.93 11.15
N LEU A 56 11.46 -25.03 10.70
CA LEU A 56 12.91 -25.19 10.85
C LEU A 56 13.30 -25.38 12.32
N ALA A 57 12.75 -24.57 13.22
CA ALA A 57 13.01 -24.70 14.66
C ALA A 57 12.55 -26.04 15.22
N LYS A 58 11.38 -26.55 14.81
CA LYS A 58 10.87 -27.87 15.24
C LYS A 58 11.75 -29.02 14.72
N ILE A 59 12.20 -28.95 13.47
CA ILE A 59 13.12 -29.95 12.90
C ILE A 59 14.41 -30.01 13.70
N LEU A 60 15.03 -28.86 13.99
CA LEU A 60 16.29 -28.78 14.74
C LEU A 60 16.17 -29.30 16.17
N THR A 61 15.03 -29.14 16.79
CA THR A 61 14.82 -29.40 18.23
C THR A 61 13.93 -30.58 18.53
N ASP A 62 13.64 -31.44 17.54
CA ASP A 62 12.68 -32.57 17.67
C ASP A 62 11.33 -32.11 18.24
N GLY A 63 10.82 -31.00 17.74
CA GLY A 63 9.54 -30.45 18.16
C GLY A 63 9.53 -29.69 19.51
N LYS A 64 10.68 -29.63 20.22
CA LYS A 64 10.78 -28.99 21.55
C LYS A 64 10.66 -27.46 21.50
N SER A 65 11.01 -26.84 20.39
CA SER A 65 10.92 -25.40 20.21
C SER A 65 10.30 -25.03 18.86
N SER A 66 9.50 -23.99 18.84
CA SER A 66 8.99 -23.36 17.61
C SER A 66 9.71 -22.06 17.29
N PHE A 67 10.90 -21.85 17.84
CA PHE A 67 11.64 -20.60 17.75
C PHE A 67 13.13 -20.88 17.54
N LEU A 68 13.71 -20.25 16.49
CA LEU A 68 15.14 -20.29 16.22
C LEU A 68 15.88 -19.35 17.20
N GLN A 69 16.70 -19.94 18.07
CA GLN A 69 17.33 -19.17 19.17
C GLN A 69 18.48 -18.30 18.70
N LYS A 70 19.29 -18.79 17.76
CA LYS A 70 20.52 -18.12 17.30
C LYS A 70 20.30 -17.20 16.11
N GLN A 71 19.37 -17.53 15.21
CA GLN A 71 19.15 -16.78 13.98
C GLN A 71 18.12 -15.65 14.15
N LEU A 72 18.33 -14.57 13.42
CA LEU A 72 17.41 -13.45 13.29
C LEU A 72 16.69 -13.56 11.94
N CYS A 73 15.38 -13.82 11.98
CA CYS A 73 14.60 -14.09 10.78
C CYS A 73 13.95 -12.82 10.24
N ILE A 74 14.37 -12.36 9.07
CA ILE A 74 13.82 -11.20 8.36
C ILE A 74 12.80 -11.69 7.33
N ASP A 75 11.56 -11.24 7.48
CA ASP A 75 10.45 -11.58 6.58
C ASP A 75 10.15 -10.44 5.61
N LEU A 76 10.54 -10.61 4.36
CA LEU A 76 10.35 -9.63 3.29
C LEU A 76 8.87 -9.39 2.94
N SER A 77 7.98 -10.33 3.25
CA SER A 77 6.53 -10.16 3.00
C SER A 77 5.91 -9.04 3.82
N GLN A 78 6.55 -8.63 4.93
CA GLN A 78 6.13 -7.48 5.73
C GLN A 78 6.14 -6.17 4.94
N GLU A 79 6.95 -6.09 3.90
CA GLU A 79 7.12 -4.91 3.03
C GLU A 79 6.38 -5.03 1.69
N ALA A 80 5.74 -6.15 1.42
CA ALA A 80 5.22 -6.50 0.10
C ALA A 80 3.73 -6.20 -0.13
N ARG A 81 3.08 -5.43 0.74
CA ARG A 81 1.68 -4.97 0.56
C ARG A 81 0.68 -6.09 0.20
N ASN A 82 0.81 -7.27 0.79
CA ASN A 82 0.00 -8.46 0.49
C ASN A 82 0.17 -9.04 -0.92
N CYS A 83 1.24 -8.72 -1.64
CA CYS A 83 1.60 -9.44 -2.86
C CYS A 83 2.02 -10.88 -2.53
N THR A 84 1.89 -11.78 -3.48
CA THR A 84 2.54 -13.09 -3.43
C THR A 84 3.95 -12.98 -4.00
N ILE A 85 4.84 -13.93 -3.69
CA ILE A 85 6.19 -13.91 -4.28
C ILE A 85 6.13 -14.12 -5.80
N GLU A 86 5.13 -14.86 -6.28
CA GLU A 86 4.88 -15.06 -7.70
C GLU A 86 4.47 -13.75 -8.40
N GLU A 87 3.57 -12.94 -7.79
CA GLU A 87 3.23 -11.63 -8.33
C GLU A 87 4.47 -10.73 -8.46
N ILE A 88 5.30 -10.72 -7.43
CA ILE A 88 6.53 -9.92 -7.41
C ILE A 88 7.51 -10.41 -8.48
N ALA A 89 7.72 -11.72 -8.59
CA ALA A 89 8.60 -12.30 -9.60
C ALA A 89 8.15 -11.91 -11.02
N PHE A 90 6.86 -12.01 -11.31
CA PHE A 90 6.33 -11.60 -12.62
C PHE A 90 6.50 -10.10 -12.89
N ASN A 91 6.27 -9.26 -11.88
CA ASN A 91 6.51 -7.81 -12.00
C ASN A 91 7.99 -7.46 -12.17
N LEU A 92 8.89 -8.26 -11.61
CA LEU A 92 10.35 -8.14 -11.79
C LEU A 92 10.85 -8.81 -13.08
N ARG A 93 9.97 -9.41 -13.90
CA ARG A 93 10.29 -10.17 -15.12
C ARG A 93 11.21 -11.36 -14.85
N MET A 94 11.09 -11.98 -13.66
CA MET A 94 11.86 -13.13 -13.25
C MET A 94 11.11 -14.42 -13.56
N ASP A 95 11.79 -15.38 -14.21
CA ASP A 95 11.24 -16.71 -14.42
C ASP A 95 11.29 -17.54 -13.13
N ILE A 96 10.13 -18.01 -12.68
CA ILE A 96 9.97 -18.87 -11.51
C ILE A 96 9.46 -20.28 -11.85
N SER A 97 9.39 -20.63 -13.12
CA SER A 97 9.11 -22.02 -13.55
C SER A 97 10.24 -22.94 -13.11
N ALA A 98 9.91 -24.13 -12.64
CA ALA A 98 10.90 -25.07 -12.13
C ALA A 98 10.54 -26.51 -12.52
N GLN A 99 11.54 -27.33 -12.84
CA GLN A 99 11.38 -28.76 -13.14
C GLN A 99 11.64 -29.63 -11.90
N THR A 100 12.45 -29.13 -10.95
CA THR A 100 12.79 -29.83 -9.71
C THR A 100 12.42 -28.99 -8.48
N LEU A 101 12.28 -29.63 -7.32
CA LEU A 101 12.01 -28.94 -6.05
C LEU A 101 13.16 -28.01 -5.64
N GLU A 102 14.38 -28.41 -5.93
CA GLU A 102 15.55 -27.59 -5.64
C GLU A 102 15.56 -26.33 -6.50
N GLU A 103 15.31 -26.44 -7.80
CA GLU A 103 15.16 -25.28 -8.70
C GLU A 103 14.02 -24.37 -8.27
N PHE A 104 12.88 -24.95 -7.86
CA PHE A 104 11.74 -24.22 -7.31
C PHE A 104 12.14 -23.36 -6.12
N CYS A 105 12.95 -23.89 -5.19
CA CYS A 105 13.43 -23.15 -4.05
C CYS A 105 14.46 -22.08 -4.44
N LYS A 106 15.41 -22.40 -5.31
CA LYS A 106 16.48 -21.47 -5.78
C LYS A 106 15.86 -20.23 -6.44
N LYS A 107 14.95 -20.40 -7.38
CA LYS A 107 14.30 -19.27 -8.07
C LYS A 107 13.53 -18.35 -7.11
N ARG A 108 12.92 -18.89 -6.06
CA ARG A 108 12.26 -18.06 -5.02
C ARG A 108 13.25 -17.34 -4.13
N ILE A 109 14.38 -17.93 -3.86
CA ILE A 109 15.50 -17.28 -3.16
C ILE A 109 16.01 -16.08 -3.98
N ASP A 110 16.17 -16.24 -5.30
CA ASP A 110 16.64 -15.15 -6.18
C ASP A 110 15.63 -13.98 -6.20
N VAL A 111 14.32 -14.28 -6.15
CA VAL A 111 13.29 -13.23 -5.98
C VAL A 111 13.41 -12.55 -4.61
N CYS A 112 13.64 -13.31 -3.53
CA CYS A 112 13.86 -12.73 -2.20
C CYS A 112 15.07 -11.80 -2.16
N GLU A 113 16.16 -12.18 -2.78
CA GLU A 113 17.37 -11.38 -2.90
C GLU A 113 17.08 -10.06 -3.64
N LYS A 114 16.34 -10.12 -4.74
CA LYS A 114 15.95 -8.92 -5.49
C LYS A 114 15.03 -7.99 -4.68
N ILE A 115 14.08 -8.53 -3.92
CA ILE A 115 13.25 -7.73 -3.01
C ILE A 115 14.13 -7.07 -1.92
N PHE A 116 15.13 -7.80 -1.41
CA PHE A 116 16.04 -7.30 -0.39
C PHE A 116 16.86 -6.12 -0.91
N GLU A 117 17.42 -6.21 -2.12
CA GLU A 117 18.11 -5.12 -2.81
C GLU A 117 17.23 -3.88 -2.97
N GLU A 118 15.99 -4.05 -3.45
CA GLU A 118 15.01 -2.94 -3.60
C GLU A 118 14.62 -2.28 -2.26
N ARG A 119 14.96 -2.93 -1.14
CA ARG A 119 14.64 -2.48 0.22
C ARG A 119 15.87 -2.23 1.09
N GLU A 120 17.06 -2.22 0.53
CA GLU A 120 18.31 -2.11 1.27
C GLU A 120 18.34 -0.89 2.19
N GLU A 121 18.10 0.31 1.68
CA GLU A 121 18.06 1.55 2.48
C GLU A 121 17.07 1.44 3.66
N TYR A 122 15.90 0.84 3.43
CA TYR A 122 14.92 0.66 4.48
C TYR A 122 15.42 -0.29 5.58
N LEU A 123 16.05 -1.38 5.20
CA LEU A 123 16.58 -2.37 6.15
C LEU A 123 17.75 -1.79 6.95
N GLU A 124 18.66 -1.10 6.28
CA GLU A 124 19.77 -0.41 6.93
C GLU A 124 19.29 0.58 7.98
N THR A 125 18.35 1.47 7.61
CA THR A 125 17.76 2.42 8.55
C THR A 125 17.06 1.71 9.72
N LYS A 126 16.47 0.53 9.49
CA LYS A 126 15.86 -0.27 10.55
C LYS A 126 16.90 -0.81 11.56
N PHE A 127 18.09 -1.22 11.09
CA PHE A 127 19.20 -1.58 11.95
C PHE A 127 19.70 -0.37 12.75
N GLU A 128 19.86 0.80 12.10
CA GLU A 128 20.24 2.04 12.78
C GLU A 128 19.27 2.39 13.91
N ILE A 129 17.95 2.32 13.66
CA ILE A 129 16.92 2.57 14.67
C ILE A 129 17.01 1.60 15.85
N VAL A 130 17.20 0.31 15.59
CA VAL A 130 17.34 -0.69 16.64
C VAL A 130 18.54 -0.36 17.53
N LYS A 131 19.66 0.10 16.96
CA LYS A 131 20.85 0.54 17.70
C LYS A 131 20.58 1.86 18.44
N GLU A 132 20.00 2.85 17.79
CA GLU A 132 19.74 4.19 18.34
C GLU A 132 18.83 4.15 19.57
N PHE A 133 17.75 3.37 19.50
CA PHE A 133 16.81 3.20 20.62
C PHE A 133 17.23 2.10 21.62
N ASN A 134 18.46 1.58 21.52
CA ASN A 134 19.00 0.53 22.37
C ASN A 134 18.06 -0.67 22.53
N LEU A 135 17.46 -1.12 21.42
CA LEU A 135 16.54 -2.24 21.40
C LEU A 135 17.30 -3.57 21.26
N SER A 136 16.60 -4.67 21.55
CA SER A 136 17.16 -6.00 21.28
C SER A 136 17.51 -6.13 19.79
N PRO A 137 18.65 -6.75 19.40
CA PRO A 137 18.94 -7.05 17.99
C PRO A 137 17.81 -7.79 17.27
N ARG A 138 17.01 -8.58 17.99
CA ARG A 138 15.81 -9.23 17.45
C ARG A 138 14.72 -8.27 16.98
N SER A 139 14.74 -7.04 17.42
CA SER A 139 13.73 -6.04 17.04
C SER A 139 13.78 -5.67 15.57
N VAL A 140 14.92 -5.90 14.90
CA VAL A 140 15.03 -5.77 13.43
C VAL A 140 14.08 -6.69 12.67
N THR A 141 13.68 -7.83 13.25
CA THR A 141 12.76 -8.79 12.63
C THR A 141 11.28 -8.40 12.75
N LYS A 142 10.96 -7.39 13.56
CA LYS A 142 9.57 -6.97 13.82
C LYS A 142 8.99 -6.18 12.64
N THR A 143 7.67 -6.27 12.50
CA THR A 143 6.94 -5.37 11.61
C THR A 143 7.09 -3.92 12.08
N ARG A 144 6.89 -2.94 11.19
CA ARG A 144 6.91 -1.50 11.52
C ARG A 144 6.03 -1.17 12.72
N ALA A 145 4.82 -1.73 12.76
CA ALA A 145 3.89 -1.52 13.86
C ALA A 145 4.41 -2.07 15.20
N ASN A 146 5.02 -3.26 15.20
CA ASN A 146 5.57 -3.87 16.40
C ASN A 146 6.88 -3.19 16.84
N LEU A 147 7.69 -2.71 15.90
CA LEU A 147 8.90 -1.93 16.20
C LEU A 147 8.53 -0.58 16.82
N ALA A 148 7.55 0.12 16.25
CA ALA A 148 7.02 1.35 16.84
C ALA A 148 6.44 1.11 18.24
N ALA A 149 5.67 0.02 18.43
CA ALA A 149 5.12 -0.33 19.73
C ALA A 149 6.21 -0.60 20.79
N GLU A 150 7.33 -1.20 20.39
CA GLU A 150 8.46 -1.44 21.29
C GLU A 150 9.19 -0.14 21.67
N ILE A 151 9.51 0.71 20.69
CA ILE A 151 10.11 2.03 20.91
C ILE A 151 9.26 2.86 21.88
N LEU A 152 7.95 2.86 21.68
CA LEU A 152 6.98 3.59 22.48
C LEU A 152 6.62 2.86 23.80
N GLN A 153 7.20 1.70 24.06
CA GLN A 153 6.93 0.86 25.24
C GLN A 153 5.43 0.58 25.43
N ALA A 154 4.71 0.33 24.33
CA ALA A 154 3.28 0.09 24.37
C ALA A 154 2.96 -1.24 25.04
N LYS A 155 1.98 -1.23 25.95
CA LYS A 155 1.47 -2.43 26.63
C LYS A 155 -0.03 -2.56 26.34
N LYS A 156 -0.43 -3.70 25.79
CA LYS A 156 -1.82 -3.97 25.44
C LYS A 156 -2.74 -3.69 26.65
N MET A 157 -3.71 -2.81 26.44
CA MET A 157 -4.69 -2.49 27.47
C MET A 157 -5.71 -3.63 27.62
N PRO A 158 -6.29 -3.83 28.83
CA PRO A 158 -7.45 -4.68 28.99
C PRO A 158 -8.58 -4.27 28.04
N LYS A 159 -9.33 -5.23 27.56
CA LYS A 159 -10.54 -4.93 26.78
C LYS A 159 -11.45 -4.03 27.63
N ARG A 160 -11.69 -2.83 27.16
CA ARG A 160 -12.67 -1.90 27.76
C ARG A 160 -14.02 -2.06 27.05
N PRO A 161 -15.15 -1.75 27.70
CA PRO A 161 -16.42 -1.61 27.01
C PRO A 161 -16.22 -0.61 25.85
N ASN A 162 -16.71 -0.95 24.67
CA ASN A 162 -16.60 -0.14 23.46
C ASN A 162 -17.58 1.06 23.53
N ILE A 163 -17.34 1.95 24.48
CA ILE A 163 -18.06 3.25 24.51
C ILE A 163 -17.36 4.12 23.48
N LEU A 164 -18.10 4.52 22.45
CA LEU A 164 -17.56 5.44 21.48
C LEU A 164 -17.42 6.83 22.10
N PHE A 165 -16.20 7.24 22.21
CA PHE A 165 -15.81 8.57 22.60
C PHE A 165 -14.66 9.03 21.71
N PHE A 166 -14.72 10.25 21.21
CA PHE A 166 -13.61 10.89 20.51
C PHE A 166 -13.60 12.38 20.79
N ASP A 167 -12.41 12.94 20.83
CA ASP A 167 -12.18 14.37 20.96
C ASP A 167 -11.95 14.97 19.58
N ILE A 168 -12.17 16.27 19.46
CA ILE A 168 -11.87 17.06 18.27
C ILE A 168 -10.66 17.94 18.59
N ASP A 169 -9.84 18.23 17.59
CA ASP A 169 -8.69 19.11 17.71
C ASP A 169 -9.05 20.40 18.46
N LYS A 170 -8.27 20.72 19.49
CA LYS A 170 -8.51 21.85 20.39
C LYS A 170 -8.29 23.21 19.73
N ASN A 171 -7.43 23.27 18.71
CA ASN A 171 -7.07 24.49 18.00
C ASN A 171 -8.07 24.82 16.87
N LEU A 172 -8.97 23.88 16.54
CA LEU A 172 -9.91 24.05 15.46
C LEU A 172 -11.06 24.99 15.86
N PRO A 173 -11.32 26.08 15.13
CA PRO A 173 -12.41 27.02 15.43
C PRO A 173 -13.75 26.38 15.03
N LYS A 174 -14.38 25.69 15.98
CA LYS A 174 -15.61 24.91 15.75
C LYS A 174 -16.77 25.78 15.26
N HIS A 175 -16.81 27.06 15.64
CA HIS A 175 -17.85 28.02 15.23
C HIS A 175 -17.76 28.39 13.72
N GLU A 176 -16.65 28.11 13.08
CA GLU A 176 -16.46 28.30 11.63
C GLU A 176 -16.79 27.05 10.81
N LEU A 177 -17.08 25.95 11.49
CA LEU A 177 -17.43 24.68 10.81
C LEU A 177 -18.95 24.57 10.59
N PRO A 178 -19.39 23.87 9.53
CA PRO A 178 -20.81 23.67 9.28
C PRO A 178 -21.49 22.88 10.42
N ASP A 179 -22.55 23.43 11.02
CA ASP A 179 -23.32 22.77 12.07
C ASP A 179 -23.76 21.34 11.69
N ARG A 180 -24.11 21.14 10.43
CA ARG A 180 -24.55 19.82 9.93
C ARG A 180 -23.50 18.74 10.11
N VAL A 181 -22.21 19.05 9.94
CA VAL A 181 -21.10 18.12 10.14
C VAL A 181 -20.87 17.89 11.63
N LEU A 182 -20.88 18.96 12.42
CA LEU A 182 -20.73 18.85 13.88
C LEU A 182 -21.87 18.02 14.49
N ASN A 183 -23.11 18.29 14.08
CA ASN A 183 -24.30 17.56 14.54
C ASN A 183 -24.28 16.09 14.14
N PHE A 184 -23.73 15.75 12.96
CA PHE A 184 -23.52 14.35 12.58
C PHE A 184 -22.61 13.64 13.58
N TYR A 185 -21.46 14.21 13.92
CA TYR A 185 -20.54 13.59 14.88
C TYR A 185 -21.10 13.56 16.31
N GLU A 186 -21.81 14.60 16.75
CA GLU A 186 -22.48 14.60 18.04
C GLU A 186 -23.61 13.56 18.12
N SER A 187 -24.39 13.39 17.05
CA SER A 187 -25.44 12.36 17.00
C SER A 187 -24.85 10.95 17.15
N ILE A 188 -23.68 10.69 16.54
CA ILE A 188 -22.96 9.43 16.70
C ILE A 188 -22.56 9.22 18.16
N LYS A 189 -21.94 10.19 18.81
CA LYS A 189 -21.57 10.10 20.22
C LYS A 189 -22.77 9.79 21.11
N ASN A 190 -23.90 10.42 20.86
CA ASN A 190 -25.10 10.27 21.68
C ASN A 190 -25.84 8.95 21.44
N ASN A 191 -25.92 8.50 20.19
CA ASN A 191 -26.69 7.33 19.80
C ASN A 191 -25.92 6.00 20.01
N TYR A 192 -24.59 6.05 20.03
CA TYR A 192 -23.74 4.85 19.99
C TYR A 192 -22.91 4.63 21.25
N LYS A 193 -23.30 5.19 22.39
CA LYS A 193 -22.58 5.04 23.67
C LYS A 193 -22.25 3.60 24.05
N ASN A 194 -23.02 2.61 23.58
CA ASN A 194 -22.88 1.20 23.89
C ASN A 194 -22.75 0.32 22.64
N THR A 195 -22.50 0.88 21.46
CA THR A 195 -22.49 0.15 20.19
C THR A 195 -21.08 -0.28 19.79
N LEU A 196 -20.98 -1.49 19.22
CA LEU A 196 -19.73 -2.03 18.72
C LEU A 196 -19.16 -1.15 17.59
N GLU A 197 -17.86 -0.96 17.63
CA GLU A 197 -17.05 -0.18 16.68
C GLU A 197 -17.34 -0.49 15.20
N GLU A 198 -17.66 -1.75 14.87
CA GLU A 198 -17.95 -2.20 13.51
C GLU A 198 -19.16 -1.52 12.88
N LYS A 199 -20.23 -1.24 13.68
CA LYS A 199 -21.40 -0.50 13.18
C LYS A 199 -21.09 0.95 12.86
N LEU A 200 -20.17 1.57 13.59
CA LEU A 200 -19.80 2.96 13.37
C LEU A 200 -19.06 3.20 12.07
N LYS A 201 -18.28 2.22 11.61
CA LYS A 201 -17.56 2.31 10.33
C LYS A 201 -18.51 2.42 9.13
N THR A 202 -19.79 2.07 9.31
CA THR A 202 -20.83 2.18 8.25
C THR A 202 -21.53 3.51 8.20
N GLU A 203 -21.49 4.29 9.30
CA GLU A 203 -22.14 5.61 9.37
C GLU A 203 -21.43 6.62 8.47
N LYS A 204 -22.20 7.27 7.61
CA LYS A 204 -21.69 8.26 6.64
C LYS A 204 -22.65 9.41 6.51
N PHE A 205 -22.09 10.62 6.41
CA PHE A 205 -22.81 11.85 6.12
C PHE A 205 -22.24 12.47 4.84
N LYS A 206 -23.11 12.95 3.95
CA LYS A 206 -22.70 13.63 2.72
C LYS A 206 -23.02 15.11 2.79
N MET A 207 -22.05 15.92 2.39
CA MET A 207 -22.23 17.37 2.28
C MET A 207 -21.44 17.92 1.10
N THR A 208 -22.03 18.89 0.41
CA THR A 208 -21.34 19.62 -0.67
C THR A 208 -20.63 20.83 -0.12
N LEU A 209 -19.33 20.95 -0.42
CA LEU A 209 -18.47 22.11 -0.12
C LEU A 209 -17.71 22.48 -1.38
N ALA A 210 -17.62 23.77 -1.69
CA ALA A 210 -16.92 24.29 -2.86
C ALA A 210 -17.25 23.50 -4.15
N GLY A 211 -18.52 23.12 -4.33
CA GLY A 211 -19.00 22.38 -5.50
C GLY A 211 -18.73 20.87 -5.51
N LEU A 212 -18.04 20.29 -4.52
CA LEU A 212 -17.77 18.84 -4.42
C LEU A 212 -18.55 18.20 -3.27
N THR A 213 -19.08 17.00 -3.51
CA THR A 213 -19.73 16.18 -2.47
C THR A 213 -18.68 15.41 -1.66
N HIS A 214 -18.57 15.75 -0.39
CA HIS A 214 -17.69 15.11 0.58
C HIS A 214 -18.46 14.07 1.39
N ILE A 215 -17.78 12.98 1.75
CA ILE A 215 -18.33 11.88 2.56
C ILE A 215 -17.60 11.86 3.90
N TYR A 216 -18.28 12.25 4.94
CA TYR A 216 -17.81 12.20 6.32
C TYR A 216 -18.06 10.83 6.95
N GLY A 217 -17.20 10.44 7.86
CA GLY A 217 -17.25 9.15 8.57
C GLY A 217 -16.00 8.95 9.41
N PHE A 218 -15.43 7.76 9.42
CA PHE A 218 -14.26 7.41 10.25
C PHE A 218 -13.00 7.03 9.43
N GLY A 219 -12.89 7.56 8.24
CA GLY A 219 -11.74 7.44 7.35
C GLY A 219 -11.14 8.79 6.96
N GLY A 220 -10.43 8.86 5.84
CA GLY A 220 -10.01 10.11 5.23
C GLY A 220 -11.17 10.84 4.56
N LEU A 221 -11.11 12.17 4.49
CA LEU A 221 -12.06 12.96 3.71
C LEU A 221 -11.67 12.92 2.23
N HIS A 222 -12.61 12.54 1.37
CA HIS A 222 -12.36 12.42 -0.06
C HIS A 222 -13.51 13.03 -0.86
N ALA A 223 -13.14 13.79 -1.89
CA ALA A 223 -14.01 14.24 -2.95
C ALA A 223 -13.18 14.54 -4.19
N ALA A 224 -13.75 14.40 -5.38
CA ALA A 224 -13.04 14.71 -6.62
C ALA A 224 -14.02 15.04 -7.75
N LYS A 225 -13.61 15.93 -8.65
CA LYS A 225 -14.25 16.06 -9.95
C LYS A 225 -13.86 14.86 -10.79
N GLU A 226 -14.83 14.01 -11.10
CA GLU A 226 -14.59 12.85 -11.95
C GLU A 226 -14.43 13.27 -13.41
N LYS A 227 -13.55 12.58 -14.15
CA LYS A 227 -13.28 12.82 -15.58
C LYS A 227 -12.93 14.28 -15.90
N TYR A 228 -12.16 14.89 -15.01
CA TYR A 228 -11.76 16.29 -15.14
C TYR A 228 -10.46 16.42 -15.95
N LYS A 229 -10.44 17.39 -16.87
CA LYS A 229 -9.26 17.82 -17.60
C LYS A 229 -9.20 19.33 -17.60
N GLY A 230 -8.10 19.90 -17.13
CA GLY A 230 -7.94 21.34 -17.02
C GLY A 230 -6.51 21.82 -17.18
N ASN A 231 -6.39 22.99 -17.77
CA ASN A 231 -5.17 23.77 -17.87
C ASN A 231 -5.34 25.06 -17.07
N GLY A 232 -4.25 25.61 -16.59
CA GLY A 232 -4.26 26.86 -15.85
C GLY A 232 -3.33 26.82 -14.65
N HIS A 233 -3.66 27.59 -13.63
CA HIS A 233 -2.87 27.67 -12.42
C HIS A 233 -3.60 26.95 -11.28
N PHE A 234 -2.98 25.86 -10.82
CA PHE A 234 -3.52 25.07 -9.72
C PHE A 234 -2.51 25.01 -8.59
N LEU A 235 -2.99 24.93 -7.37
CA LEU A 235 -2.19 24.65 -6.18
C LEU A 235 -2.61 23.30 -5.59
N LEU A 236 -1.66 22.38 -5.50
CA LEU A 236 -1.77 21.19 -4.68
C LEU A 236 -1.24 21.54 -3.30
N ILE A 237 -2.12 21.56 -2.32
CA ILE A 237 -1.87 21.97 -0.94
C ILE A 237 -1.97 20.73 -0.07
N ASP A 238 -0.85 20.24 0.48
CA ASP A 238 -0.80 19.05 1.34
C ASP A 238 -0.31 19.42 2.74
N VAL A 239 -1.02 18.99 3.78
CA VAL A 239 -0.61 19.17 5.16
C VAL A 239 0.49 18.17 5.50
N LYS A 240 1.66 18.71 5.85
CA LYS A 240 2.84 17.88 6.16
C LYS A 240 2.60 17.05 7.42
N GLN A 241 2.89 15.75 7.33
CA GLN A 241 2.81 14.81 8.46
C GLN A 241 1.46 14.89 9.21
N PHE A 242 0.37 14.97 8.47
CA PHE A 242 -0.94 15.35 8.95
C PHE A 242 -1.38 14.65 10.25
N PHE A 243 -1.57 13.34 10.22
CA PHE A 243 -2.00 12.60 11.43
C PHE A 243 -0.98 12.63 12.57
N PRO A 244 0.33 12.48 12.35
CA PRO A 244 1.33 12.67 13.39
C PRO A 244 1.26 14.03 14.07
N THR A 245 1.05 15.11 13.31
CA THR A 245 0.92 16.47 13.86
C THR A 245 -0.34 16.60 14.72
N ILE A 246 -1.49 16.09 14.27
CA ILE A 246 -2.73 16.06 15.05
C ILE A 246 -2.53 15.30 16.37
N ILE A 247 -1.84 14.16 16.32
CA ILE A 247 -1.53 13.35 17.51
C ILE A 247 -0.71 14.16 18.52
N LEU A 248 0.34 14.84 18.07
CA LEU A 248 1.22 15.62 18.94
C LEU A 248 0.49 16.84 19.54
N ASN A 249 -0.19 17.63 18.70
CA ASN A 249 -0.87 18.85 19.12
C ASN A 249 -1.93 18.58 20.18
N ASN A 250 -2.57 17.41 20.14
CA ASN A 250 -3.75 17.10 20.97
C ASN A 250 -3.52 15.99 21.98
N ASN A 251 -2.32 15.43 22.06
CA ASN A 251 -2.03 14.27 22.90
C ASN A 251 -2.99 13.08 22.58
N PHE A 252 -3.16 12.81 21.28
CA PHE A 252 -4.00 11.70 20.81
C PHE A 252 -3.26 10.39 20.65
N LEU A 253 -2.06 10.24 21.25
CA LEU A 253 -1.39 8.96 21.33
C LEU A 253 -2.24 7.93 22.08
N SER A 254 -2.10 6.66 21.69
CA SER A 254 -2.74 5.57 22.40
C SER A 254 -2.38 5.58 23.89
N ARG A 255 -3.37 5.41 24.75
CA ARG A 255 -3.21 5.30 26.21
C ARG A 255 -2.39 4.08 26.66
N SER A 256 -2.14 3.14 25.75
CA SER A 256 -1.26 1.98 25.98
C SER A 256 0.23 2.33 25.99
N ILE A 257 0.60 3.49 25.44
CA ILE A 257 1.98 3.94 25.29
C ILE A 257 2.50 4.45 26.65
N LYS A 258 3.68 3.96 27.05
CA LYS A 258 4.33 4.33 28.31
C LYS A 258 5.46 5.36 28.11
N ASN A 259 5.99 5.44 26.90
CA ASN A 259 7.03 6.41 26.53
C ASN A 259 6.53 7.31 25.38
N PRO A 260 5.70 8.32 25.66
CA PRO A 260 5.18 9.22 24.62
C PRO A 260 6.26 10.14 24.03
N SER A 261 7.34 10.48 24.77
CA SER A 261 8.41 11.33 24.26
C SER A 261 9.13 10.69 23.08
N ALA A 262 9.28 9.35 23.07
CA ALA A 262 9.85 8.66 21.92
C ALA A 262 9.08 8.86 20.62
N PHE A 263 7.79 9.20 20.67
CA PHE A 263 7.03 9.57 19.46
C PHE A 263 7.45 10.93 18.92
N SER A 264 7.71 11.91 19.80
CA SER A 264 8.26 13.21 19.42
C SER A 264 9.65 13.05 18.83
N ASP A 265 10.50 12.21 19.45
CA ASP A 265 11.86 11.93 18.96
C ASP A 265 11.83 11.33 17.55
N LEU A 266 10.94 10.36 17.30
CA LEU A 266 10.72 9.77 15.96
C LEU A 266 10.23 10.81 14.94
N TYR A 267 9.34 11.71 15.37
CA TYR A 267 8.83 12.80 14.54
C TYR A 267 9.95 13.76 14.15
N ASP A 268 10.76 14.20 15.12
CA ASP A 268 11.88 15.12 14.89
C ASP A 268 12.95 14.48 14.00
N LYS A 269 13.26 13.20 14.22
CA LYS A 269 14.17 12.42 13.35
C LYS A 269 13.66 12.36 11.91
N LYS A 270 12.36 12.16 11.71
CA LYS A 270 11.78 12.21 10.36
C LYS A 270 11.93 13.58 9.73
N VAL A 271 11.73 14.66 10.48
CA VAL A 271 11.89 16.03 9.98
C VAL A 271 13.34 16.31 9.61
N GLN A 272 14.29 15.89 10.45
CA GLN A 272 15.72 16.15 10.27
C GLN A 272 16.35 15.31 9.15
N THR A 273 15.96 14.04 9.02
CA THR A 273 16.63 13.08 8.13
C THR A 273 15.87 12.79 6.84
N GLU A 274 14.57 13.09 6.80
CA GLU A 274 13.63 12.75 5.73
C GLU A 274 13.55 11.25 5.37
N LYS A 275 14.26 10.38 6.11
CA LYS A 275 14.30 8.94 5.84
C LYS A 275 12.90 8.30 5.86
N LEU A 276 12.63 7.50 4.85
CA LEU A 276 11.34 6.83 4.66
C LEU A 276 10.95 5.93 5.85
N THR A 277 11.93 5.33 6.51
CA THR A 277 11.69 4.43 7.64
C THR A 277 11.08 5.15 8.84
N TYR A 278 11.55 6.34 9.20
CA TYR A 278 10.93 7.15 10.27
C TYR A 278 9.51 7.54 9.90
N LYS A 279 9.29 7.98 8.65
CA LYS A 279 7.95 8.29 8.13
C LYS A 279 7.00 7.08 8.25
N THR A 280 7.48 5.89 7.91
CA THR A 280 6.64 4.69 7.96
C THR A 280 6.37 4.20 9.38
N LEU A 281 7.33 4.36 10.31
CA LEU A 281 7.12 4.06 11.74
C LEU A 281 6.06 4.98 12.36
N ILE A 282 6.19 6.28 12.16
CA ILE A 282 5.24 7.26 12.69
C ILE A 282 3.83 7.01 12.17
N ASN A 283 3.70 6.75 10.86
CA ASN A 283 2.41 6.44 10.25
C ASN A 283 1.84 5.09 10.73
N ALA A 284 2.71 4.11 11.05
CA ALA A 284 2.28 2.83 11.61
C ALA A 284 1.62 2.97 12.99
N VAL A 285 1.96 4.01 13.77
CA VAL A 285 1.33 4.27 15.08
C VAL A 285 -0.15 4.54 14.89
N ASN A 286 -0.54 5.47 13.99
CA ASN A 286 -1.94 5.79 13.74
C ASN A 286 -2.74 4.56 13.27
N GLY A 287 -2.24 3.82 12.28
CA GLY A 287 -2.88 2.59 11.81
C GLY A 287 -3.01 1.52 12.89
N SER A 288 -2.00 1.42 13.77
CA SER A 288 -1.99 0.44 14.86
C SER A 288 -3.02 0.72 15.94
N MET A 289 -3.40 1.98 16.14
CA MET A 289 -4.47 2.33 17.10
C MET A 289 -5.84 1.79 16.68
N ASN A 290 -6.04 1.50 15.39
CA ASN A 290 -7.28 0.89 14.88
C ASN A 290 -7.20 -0.64 14.74
N ASN A 291 -6.07 -1.26 15.03
CA ASN A 291 -5.90 -2.71 14.89
C ASN A 291 -6.09 -3.43 16.24
N PRO A 292 -7.15 -4.28 16.41
CA PRO A 292 -7.42 -4.99 17.67
C PRO A 292 -6.29 -5.92 18.14
N TYR A 293 -5.42 -6.34 17.23
CA TYR A 293 -4.28 -7.21 17.54
C TYR A 293 -3.02 -6.43 17.97
N SER A 294 -3.01 -5.11 17.76
CA SER A 294 -1.88 -4.24 18.13
C SER A 294 -1.80 -4.02 19.63
N ALA A 295 -0.57 -3.90 20.15
CA ALA A 295 -0.32 -3.41 21.50
C ALA A 295 -0.75 -1.94 21.68
N MET A 296 -0.83 -1.18 20.59
CA MET A 296 -1.24 0.22 20.56
C MET A 296 -2.73 0.41 20.26
N TYR A 297 -3.55 -0.66 20.31
CA TYR A 297 -4.98 -0.56 20.02
C TYR A 297 -5.69 0.43 20.95
N ASP A 298 -6.22 1.49 20.38
CA ASP A 298 -7.01 2.53 21.06
C ASP A 298 -7.93 3.23 20.05
N PRO A 299 -9.09 2.64 19.73
CA PRO A 299 -9.99 3.16 18.71
C PRO A 299 -10.52 4.56 19.04
N GLN A 300 -10.64 4.92 20.32
CA GLN A 300 -11.08 6.27 20.72
C GLN A 300 -10.06 7.33 20.24
N LYS A 301 -8.77 7.09 20.47
CA LYS A 301 -7.71 7.99 20.00
C LYS A 301 -7.58 7.98 18.49
N PHE A 302 -7.73 6.80 17.84
CA PHE A 302 -7.78 6.72 16.39
C PHE A 302 -8.91 7.57 15.80
N PHE A 303 -10.13 7.48 16.35
CA PHE A 303 -11.25 8.28 15.87
C PHE A 303 -11.08 9.77 16.16
N SER A 304 -10.46 10.14 17.28
CA SER A 304 -10.10 11.54 17.55
C SER A 304 -9.20 12.10 16.44
N VAL A 305 -8.18 11.36 16.03
CA VAL A 305 -7.27 11.76 14.94
C VAL A 305 -8.01 11.88 13.60
N THR A 306 -8.80 10.86 13.23
CA THR A 306 -9.46 10.84 11.91
C THR A 306 -10.57 11.86 11.78
N VAL A 307 -11.39 12.05 12.81
CA VAL A 307 -12.45 13.08 12.83
C VAL A 307 -11.84 14.47 12.81
N SER A 308 -10.82 14.73 13.64
CA SER A 308 -10.09 16.01 13.60
C SER A 308 -9.51 16.28 12.22
N GLY A 309 -8.90 15.28 11.59
CA GLY A 309 -8.37 15.40 10.24
C GLY A 309 -9.44 15.83 9.21
N GLN A 310 -10.59 15.18 9.23
CA GLN A 310 -11.69 15.57 8.32
C GLN A 310 -12.15 17.00 8.55
N LEU A 311 -12.28 17.42 9.82
CA LEU A 311 -12.70 18.77 10.17
C LEU A 311 -11.65 19.83 9.84
N ILE A 312 -10.35 19.52 10.00
CA ILE A 312 -9.24 20.40 9.62
C ILE A 312 -9.25 20.64 8.10
N ILE A 313 -9.40 19.59 7.29
CA ILE A 313 -9.49 19.74 5.83
C ILE A 313 -10.77 20.48 5.42
N THR A 314 -11.89 20.22 6.12
CA THR A 314 -13.13 21.00 5.91
C THR A 314 -12.89 22.49 6.17
N HIS A 315 -12.24 22.83 7.26
CA HIS A 315 -11.92 24.23 7.60
C HIS A 315 -10.98 24.85 6.56
N LEU A 316 -9.97 24.12 6.08
CA LEU A 316 -9.09 24.58 5.00
C LEU A 316 -9.89 24.96 3.73
N ILE A 317 -10.86 24.13 3.34
CA ILE A 317 -11.72 24.41 2.18
C ILE A 317 -12.51 25.69 2.41
N LEU A 318 -13.13 25.85 3.59
CA LEU A 318 -13.95 27.02 3.90
C LEU A 318 -13.14 28.32 3.93
N VAL A 319 -11.93 28.30 4.47
CA VAL A 319 -11.00 29.45 4.48
C VAL A 319 -10.65 29.91 3.07
N LEU A 320 -10.54 28.95 2.13
CA LEU A 320 -10.11 29.25 0.75
C LEU A 320 -11.26 29.40 -0.25
N GLU A 321 -12.48 28.94 0.07
CA GLU A 321 -13.58 28.79 -0.89
C GLU A 321 -13.87 30.06 -1.70
N GLN A 322 -13.85 31.23 -1.09
CA GLN A 322 -14.13 32.49 -1.79
C GLN A 322 -12.95 33.05 -2.61
N PHE A 323 -11.76 32.48 -2.50
CA PHE A 323 -10.53 32.93 -3.14
C PHE A 323 -10.04 32.00 -4.27
N ILE A 324 -10.71 30.84 -4.41
CA ILE A 324 -10.40 29.87 -5.46
C ILE A 324 -11.43 29.91 -6.58
N GLU A 325 -11.01 29.60 -7.80
CA GLU A 325 -11.94 29.45 -8.93
C GLU A 325 -12.71 28.12 -8.80
N GLU A 326 -12.02 27.08 -8.33
CA GLU A 326 -12.59 25.74 -8.35
C GLU A 326 -11.84 24.80 -7.39
N LEU A 327 -12.57 24.03 -6.59
CA LEU A 327 -12.02 22.87 -5.87
C LEU A 327 -12.07 21.65 -6.80
N ILE A 328 -10.91 21.07 -7.08
CA ILE A 328 -10.79 19.92 -8.00
C ILE A 328 -10.80 18.61 -7.26
N GLN A 329 -10.07 18.56 -6.14
CA GLN A 329 -9.93 17.33 -5.34
C GLN A 329 -9.72 17.67 -3.87
N THR A 330 -10.30 16.83 -3.02
CA THR A 330 -9.98 16.71 -1.60
C THR A 330 -9.44 15.31 -1.36
N ASN A 331 -8.28 15.21 -0.77
CA ASN A 331 -7.70 13.97 -0.30
C ASN A 331 -7.54 14.02 1.22
N THR A 332 -7.20 12.89 1.85
CA THR A 332 -7.09 12.74 3.32
C THR A 332 -6.34 13.86 4.01
N ASP A 333 -5.28 14.36 3.40
CA ASP A 333 -4.29 15.29 3.96
C ASP A 333 -4.08 16.55 3.12
N GLY A 334 -4.89 16.77 2.07
CA GLY A 334 -4.70 17.93 1.21
C GLY A 334 -5.84 18.17 0.22
N ILE A 335 -5.70 19.25 -0.53
CA ILE A 335 -6.64 19.68 -1.56
C ILE A 335 -5.92 20.12 -2.84
N LEU A 336 -6.57 19.95 -3.98
CA LEU A 336 -6.16 20.54 -5.25
C LEU A 336 -7.17 21.60 -5.65
N VAL A 337 -6.72 22.85 -5.81
CA VAL A 337 -7.57 23.98 -6.14
C VAL A 337 -7.07 24.66 -7.42
N LYS A 338 -8.00 25.14 -8.25
CA LYS A 338 -7.72 26.05 -9.34
C LYS A 338 -7.86 27.49 -8.88
N ILE A 339 -6.92 28.34 -9.23
CA ILE A 339 -6.90 29.73 -8.78
C ILE A 339 -6.59 30.69 -9.92
N ASN A 340 -7.01 31.96 -9.77
CA ASN A 340 -6.43 33.04 -10.53
C ASN A 340 -5.01 33.30 -10.00
N PRO A 341 -3.95 33.36 -10.85
CA PRO A 341 -2.58 33.62 -10.41
C PRO A 341 -2.42 34.87 -9.54
N ILE A 342 -3.24 35.90 -9.79
CA ILE A 342 -3.24 37.15 -8.99
C ILE A 342 -3.58 36.91 -7.52
N MET A 343 -4.37 35.87 -7.24
CA MET A 343 -4.81 35.52 -5.88
C MET A 343 -3.78 34.69 -5.09
N GLU A 344 -2.76 34.14 -5.75
CA GLU A 344 -1.78 33.26 -5.09
C GLU A 344 -1.10 33.88 -3.86
N PRO A 345 -0.62 35.15 -3.89
CA PRO A 345 -0.01 35.77 -2.71
C PRO A 345 -0.98 35.84 -1.51
N LEU A 346 -2.24 36.18 -1.77
CA LEU A 346 -3.26 36.22 -0.73
C LEU A 346 -3.57 34.83 -0.17
N ILE A 347 -3.69 33.83 -1.05
CA ILE A 347 -3.93 32.44 -0.63
C ILE A 347 -2.76 31.93 0.24
N ARG A 348 -1.51 32.24 -0.12
CA ARG A 348 -0.35 31.88 0.68
C ARG A 348 -0.34 32.56 2.05
N ASP A 349 -0.75 33.81 2.14
CA ASP A 349 -0.88 34.52 3.42
C ASP A 349 -1.99 33.92 4.28
N LEU A 350 -3.16 33.59 3.70
CA LEU A 350 -4.22 32.89 4.39
C LEU A 350 -3.78 31.52 4.90
N LEU A 351 -3.04 30.77 4.10
CA LEU A 351 -2.49 29.47 4.50
C LEU A 351 -1.48 29.61 5.65
N ASN A 352 -0.62 30.64 5.64
CA ASN A 352 0.32 30.87 6.74
C ASN A 352 -0.41 31.12 8.05
N ARG A 353 -1.41 32.01 8.05
CA ARG A 353 -2.24 32.29 9.24
C ARG A 353 -3.02 31.04 9.70
N TRP A 354 -3.56 30.29 8.77
CA TRP A 354 -4.24 29.02 9.04
C TRP A 354 -3.29 27.98 9.66
N CYS A 355 -2.07 27.88 9.16
CA CYS A 355 -1.02 27.01 9.71
C CYS A 355 -0.63 27.40 11.14
N GLU A 356 -0.46 28.69 11.40
CA GLU A 356 -0.16 29.22 12.74
C GLU A 356 -1.27 28.90 13.73
N GLN A 357 -2.53 29.14 13.33
CA GLN A 357 -3.71 28.89 14.17
C GLN A 357 -3.84 27.41 14.57
N LEU A 358 -3.62 26.49 13.63
CA LEU A 358 -3.81 25.05 13.84
C LEU A 358 -2.53 24.32 14.23
N HIS A 359 -1.39 25.03 14.31
CA HIS A 359 -0.06 24.44 14.55
C HIS A 359 0.26 23.29 13.58
N VAL A 360 0.04 23.53 12.28
CA VAL A 360 0.32 22.60 11.19
C VAL A 360 1.25 23.26 10.17
N ASN A 361 1.81 22.47 9.25
CA ASN A 361 2.58 22.99 8.13
C ASN A 361 2.03 22.41 6.83
N VAL A 362 2.09 23.19 5.75
CA VAL A 362 1.70 22.75 4.41
C VAL A 362 2.89 22.71 3.46
N SER A 363 2.78 21.88 2.44
CA SER A 363 3.54 22.00 1.20
C SER A 363 2.60 22.44 0.09
N ILE A 364 3.09 23.30 -0.78
CA ILE A 364 2.33 23.82 -1.92
C ILE A 364 3.11 23.49 -3.17
N THR A 365 2.50 22.73 -4.07
CA THR A 365 3.05 22.40 -5.38
C THR A 365 2.22 23.07 -6.46
N SER A 366 2.86 23.88 -7.31
CA SER A 366 2.19 24.54 -8.43
C SER A 366 2.01 23.57 -9.59
N ILE A 367 0.77 23.41 -10.05
CA ILE A 367 0.36 22.51 -11.11
C ILE A 367 -0.15 23.34 -12.29
N LYS A 368 0.29 23.03 -13.50
CA LYS A 368 -0.16 23.70 -14.72
C LYS A 368 -1.21 22.94 -15.51
N GLN A 369 -1.28 21.61 -15.31
CA GLN A 369 -2.21 20.77 -16.03
C GLN A 369 -2.66 19.59 -15.18
N VAL A 370 -3.96 19.28 -15.23
CA VAL A 370 -4.62 18.25 -14.45
C VAL A 370 -5.39 17.33 -15.38
N TRP A 371 -5.17 16.02 -15.24
CA TRP A 371 -6.01 14.97 -15.79
C TRP A 371 -6.42 14.05 -14.63
N GLN A 372 -7.69 14.01 -14.31
CA GLN A 372 -8.21 13.29 -13.17
C GLN A 372 -9.42 12.46 -13.57
N LYS A 373 -9.30 11.13 -13.52
CA LYS A 373 -10.41 10.21 -13.71
C LYS A 373 -11.26 10.09 -12.45
N ALA A 374 -10.61 9.98 -11.30
CA ALA A 374 -11.20 9.85 -9.99
C ALA A 374 -10.18 10.26 -8.91
N VAL A 375 -10.57 10.29 -7.65
CA VAL A 375 -9.73 10.72 -6.50
C VAL A 375 -8.39 9.97 -6.38
N ASN A 376 -8.30 8.74 -6.86
CA ASN A 376 -7.07 7.92 -6.84
C ASN A 376 -6.54 7.56 -8.23
N ASP A 377 -7.08 8.17 -9.29
CA ASP A 377 -6.67 7.96 -10.67
C ASP A 377 -6.45 9.32 -11.34
N TYR A 378 -5.20 9.81 -11.33
CA TYR A 378 -4.86 11.13 -11.86
C TYR A 378 -3.42 11.27 -12.35
N VAL A 379 -3.22 12.30 -13.18
CA VAL A 379 -1.92 12.87 -13.55
C VAL A 379 -1.98 14.36 -13.32
N PHE A 380 -1.04 14.91 -12.56
CA PHE A 380 -0.82 16.34 -12.41
C PHE A 380 0.55 16.70 -12.98
N GLN A 381 0.60 17.68 -13.87
CA GLN A 381 1.86 18.20 -14.37
C GLN A 381 2.23 19.46 -13.61
N THR A 382 3.39 19.42 -12.94
CA THR A 382 3.93 20.58 -12.23
C THR A 382 4.36 21.68 -13.18
N THR A 383 4.56 22.89 -12.68
CA THR A 383 5.13 24.00 -13.46
C THR A 383 6.54 23.69 -13.96
N ASP A 384 7.31 22.91 -13.22
CA ASP A 384 8.67 22.49 -13.56
C ASP A 384 8.73 21.40 -14.63
N GLY A 385 7.57 20.82 -14.97
CA GLY A 385 7.45 19.81 -16.01
C GLY A 385 7.33 18.37 -15.52
N ASP A 386 7.50 18.13 -14.23
CA ASP A 386 7.37 16.82 -13.62
C ASP A 386 5.91 16.34 -13.57
N PHE A 387 5.73 15.04 -13.38
CA PHE A 387 4.42 14.42 -13.30
C PHE A 387 4.17 13.70 -11.97
N ILE A 388 3.12 14.11 -11.26
CA ILE A 388 2.57 13.38 -10.12
C ILE A 388 1.52 12.42 -10.65
N ARG A 389 1.73 11.10 -10.49
CA ARG A 389 0.90 10.07 -11.11
C ARG A 389 0.33 9.12 -10.06
N LYS A 390 -0.95 8.77 -10.19
CA LYS A 390 -1.62 7.82 -9.28
C LYS A 390 -2.60 6.91 -10.03
N GLY A 391 -2.84 5.72 -9.46
CA GLY A 391 -3.77 4.74 -10.00
C GLY A 391 -3.34 4.19 -11.36
N ILE A 392 -4.27 4.16 -12.32
CA ILE A 392 -4.00 3.64 -13.67
C ILE A 392 -2.89 4.39 -14.41
N PHE A 393 -2.64 5.65 -14.05
CA PHE A 393 -1.59 6.46 -14.67
C PHE A 393 -0.20 6.23 -14.05
N ALA A 394 -0.13 5.56 -12.89
CA ALA A 394 1.14 5.28 -12.25
C ALA A 394 1.94 4.23 -13.03
N PRO A 395 3.28 4.34 -13.08
CA PRO A 395 4.11 3.30 -13.65
C PRO A 395 3.95 2.00 -12.86
N SER A 396 4.11 0.87 -13.56
CA SER A 396 4.18 -0.43 -12.90
C SER A 396 5.41 -0.51 -12.02
N THR A 397 5.25 -1.16 -10.87
CA THR A 397 6.33 -1.45 -9.91
C THR A 397 6.29 -2.93 -9.55
N TYR A 398 7.32 -3.44 -8.93
CA TYR A 398 7.34 -4.84 -8.48
C TYR A 398 6.24 -5.20 -7.44
N LEU A 399 5.56 -4.18 -6.88
CA LEU A 399 4.41 -4.34 -5.97
C LEU A 399 3.07 -3.97 -6.62
N SER A 400 3.02 -3.78 -7.93
CA SER A 400 1.83 -3.30 -8.65
C SER A 400 1.47 -4.24 -9.79
N ASN A 401 0.22 -4.68 -9.82
CA ASN A 401 -0.30 -5.53 -10.89
C ASN A 401 -0.98 -4.72 -12.02
N ASN A 402 -0.66 -3.44 -12.15
CA ASN A 402 -1.07 -2.67 -13.32
C ASN A 402 -0.40 -3.25 -14.57
N MET A 403 -1.17 -3.45 -15.64
CA MET A 403 -0.59 -3.85 -16.92
C MET A 403 0.29 -2.72 -17.49
N PRO A 404 1.61 -2.93 -17.68
CA PRO A 404 2.52 -1.86 -18.08
C PRO A 404 2.08 -1.12 -19.34
N ILE A 405 1.70 -1.86 -20.38
CA ILE A 405 1.23 -1.30 -21.67
C ILE A 405 -0.01 -0.43 -21.51
N VAL A 406 -0.94 -0.81 -20.64
CA VAL A 406 -2.18 -0.05 -20.43
C VAL A 406 -1.89 1.24 -19.67
N SER A 407 -1.16 1.18 -18.57
CA SER A 407 -0.79 2.36 -17.79
C SER A 407 0.04 3.36 -18.61
N ALA A 408 1.02 2.87 -19.36
CA ALA A 408 1.84 3.70 -20.23
C ALA A 408 1.03 4.31 -21.40
N GLY A 409 0.13 3.53 -22.01
CA GLY A 409 -0.69 4.00 -23.12
C GLY A 409 -1.75 5.03 -22.70
N VAL A 410 -2.37 4.85 -21.53
CA VAL A 410 -3.29 5.86 -20.97
C VAL A 410 -2.53 7.16 -20.68
N PHE A 411 -1.35 7.06 -20.06
CA PHE A 411 -0.50 8.23 -19.80
C PHE A 411 -0.06 8.93 -21.09
N ALA A 412 0.43 8.19 -22.08
CA ALA A 412 0.86 8.74 -23.36
C ALA A 412 -0.29 9.44 -24.12
N ASN A 413 -1.50 8.89 -24.03
CA ASN A 413 -2.67 9.52 -24.65
C ASN A 413 -3.02 10.84 -23.97
N VAL A 414 -3.17 10.85 -22.62
CA VAL A 414 -3.65 12.05 -21.93
C VAL A 414 -2.62 13.18 -21.90
N VAL A 415 -1.32 12.86 -21.87
CA VAL A 415 -0.25 13.86 -21.77
C VAL A 415 0.25 14.30 -23.15
N ALA A 416 0.46 13.35 -24.05
CA ALA A 416 1.08 13.61 -25.37
C ALA A 416 0.10 13.45 -26.56
N ASN A 417 -1.18 13.18 -26.27
CA ASN A 417 -2.23 12.97 -27.29
C ASN A 417 -1.91 11.86 -28.31
N ILE A 418 -1.12 10.85 -27.89
CA ILE A 418 -0.81 9.69 -28.73
C ILE A 418 -2.02 8.78 -28.78
N LYS A 419 -2.49 8.44 -29.97
CA LYS A 419 -3.64 7.55 -30.12
C LYS A 419 -3.34 6.15 -29.54
N PRO A 420 -4.26 5.51 -28.82
CA PRO A 420 -4.08 4.16 -28.27
C PRO A 420 -3.59 3.15 -29.29
N GLN A 421 -4.17 3.18 -30.50
CA GLN A 421 -3.79 2.30 -31.58
C GLN A 421 -2.32 2.46 -31.98
N ASP A 422 -1.88 3.70 -32.17
CA ASP A 422 -0.49 4.01 -32.60
C ASP A 422 0.50 3.58 -31.50
N PHE A 423 0.17 3.88 -30.24
CA PHE A 423 0.98 3.48 -29.09
C PHE A 423 1.12 1.96 -28.98
N VAL A 424 0.02 1.19 -28.99
CA VAL A 424 0.07 -0.26 -28.84
C VAL A 424 0.78 -0.93 -30.01
N ILE A 425 0.56 -0.44 -31.26
CA ILE A 425 1.26 -0.98 -32.44
C ILE A 425 2.77 -0.72 -32.34
N GLN A 426 3.18 0.47 -31.89
CA GLN A 426 4.60 0.79 -31.70
C GLN A 426 5.25 -0.12 -30.65
N GLN A 427 4.59 -0.30 -29.50
CA GLN A 427 5.07 -1.18 -28.45
C GLN A 427 5.07 -2.67 -28.85
N PHE A 428 4.07 -3.10 -29.62
CA PHE A 428 4.03 -4.43 -30.20
C PHE A 428 5.22 -4.71 -31.13
N LYS A 429 5.68 -3.72 -31.88
CA LYS A 429 6.86 -3.87 -32.76
C LYS A 429 8.17 -3.85 -31.97
N ASN A 430 8.34 -2.91 -31.05
CA ASN A 430 9.62 -2.52 -30.45
C ASN A 430 9.78 -2.90 -28.97
N GLY A 431 8.67 -3.09 -28.23
CA GLY A 431 8.68 -3.42 -26.80
C GLY A 431 8.84 -4.91 -26.53
N ASP A 432 8.90 -5.28 -25.28
CA ASP A 432 8.99 -6.66 -24.80
C ASP A 432 7.59 -7.26 -24.59
N ILE A 433 7.48 -8.60 -24.61
CA ILE A 433 6.22 -9.29 -24.36
C ILE A 433 5.71 -9.04 -22.94
N GLU A 434 6.61 -8.86 -22.00
CA GLU A 434 6.34 -8.59 -20.58
C GLU A 434 5.56 -7.30 -20.37
N ASP A 435 5.66 -6.33 -21.27
CA ASP A 435 4.86 -5.10 -21.22
C ASP A 435 3.35 -5.39 -21.38
N PHE A 436 3.01 -6.50 -21.99
CA PHE A 436 1.64 -6.96 -22.24
C PHE A 436 1.13 -7.92 -21.15
N TYR A 437 1.92 -8.21 -20.11
CA TYR A 437 1.49 -9.16 -19.08
C TYR A 437 0.35 -8.61 -18.23
N TYR A 438 -0.69 -9.43 -18.14
CA TYR A 438 -1.69 -9.38 -17.09
C TYR A 438 -1.25 -10.30 -15.94
N ILE A 439 -1.22 -9.77 -14.73
CA ILE A 439 -0.92 -10.52 -13.52
C ILE A 439 -2.16 -10.49 -12.63
N GLY A 440 -2.62 -11.66 -12.21
CA GLY A 440 -3.78 -11.81 -11.35
C GLY A 440 -3.57 -12.86 -10.27
N LYS A 441 -4.29 -12.72 -9.16
CA LYS A 441 -4.28 -13.71 -8.08
C LYS A 441 -5.67 -13.98 -7.55
N LEU A 442 -5.79 -15.12 -6.88
CA LEU A 442 -6.98 -15.49 -6.14
C LEU A 442 -7.36 -14.40 -5.12
N GLN A 443 -8.64 -14.00 -5.10
CA GLN A 443 -9.13 -12.92 -4.25
C GLN A 443 -10.20 -13.40 -3.27
N GLY A 444 -10.29 -12.72 -2.12
CA GLY A 444 -11.34 -12.97 -1.12
C GLY A 444 -11.32 -14.40 -0.59
N ASP A 445 -12.49 -14.99 -0.52
CA ASP A 445 -12.76 -16.34 0.00
C ASP A 445 -13.00 -17.39 -1.11
N PHE A 446 -12.51 -17.13 -2.32
CA PHE A 446 -12.48 -18.11 -3.40
C PHE A 446 -11.42 -19.19 -3.10
N GLU A 447 -11.63 -20.41 -3.62
CA GLU A 447 -10.85 -21.60 -3.27
C GLU A 447 -9.66 -21.82 -4.21
N HIS A 448 -9.83 -21.56 -5.50
CA HIS A 448 -8.81 -21.76 -6.53
C HIS A 448 -9.12 -20.99 -7.81
N ILE A 449 -8.17 -21.03 -8.75
CA ILE A 449 -8.33 -20.44 -10.09
C ILE A 449 -8.40 -21.55 -11.13
N GLU A 450 -9.28 -21.37 -12.11
CA GLU A 450 -9.43 -22.23 -13.29
C GLU A 450 -9.36 -21.41 -14.58
N GLN A 451 -8.81 -22.01 -15.62
CA GLN A 451 -8.86 -21.47 -16.97
C GLN A 451 -9.80 -22.30 -17.83
N ARG A 452 -10.64 -21.64 -18.62
CA ARG A 452 -11.46 -22.30 -19.63
C ARG A 452 -10.63 -22.58 -20.89
N ILE A 453 -10.51 -23.85 -21.28
CA ILE A 453 -9.80 -24.30 -22.48
C ILE A 453 -10.74 -25.25 -23.25
N ASN A 454 -11.00 -24.98 -24.53
CA ASN A 454 -11.88 -25.78 -25.35
C ASN A 454 -13.22 -26.14 -24.66
N GLN A 455 -13.83 -25.14 -23.99
CA GLN A 455 -15.11 -25.27 -23.25
C GLN A 455 -15.03 -26.08 -21.94
N THR A 456 -13.88 -26.61 -21.56
CA THR A 456 -13.64 -27.27 -20.27
C THR A 456 -12.89 -26.35 -19.32
N TYR A 457 -13.07 -26.55 -18.00
CA TYR A 457 -12.33 -25.82 -16.98
C TYR A 457 -11.17 -26.66 -16.48
N LYS A 458 -9.99 -26.06 -16.42
CA LYS A 458 -8.77 -26.69 -15.90
C LYS A 458 -8.24 -25.83 -14.76
N ARG A 459 -8.00 -26.45 -13.60
CA ARG A 459 -7.35 -25.79 -12.46
C ARG A 459 -5.93 -25.40 -12.83
N ILE A 460 -5.58 -24.16 -12.47
CA ILE A 460 -4.25 -23.58 -12.67
C ILE A 460 -3.74 -22.95 -11.34
N ASN A 461 -2.58 -22.34 -11.37
CA ASN A 461 -2.01 -21.69 -10.18
C ASN A 461 -2.90 -20.55 -9.68
N ASN A 462 -2.88 -20.32 -8.37
CA ASN A 462 -3.63 -19.24 -7.72
C ASN A 462 -3.03 -17.83 -7.94
N THR A 463 -1.87 -17.76 -8.57
CA THR A 463 -1.31 -16.55 -9.18
C THR A 463 -1.04 -16.85 -10.64
N VAL A 464 -1.53 -16.01 -11.53
CA VAL A 464 -1.43 -16.19 -12.99
C VAL A 464 -0.72 -15.00 -13.63
N CYS A 465 0.08 -15.28 -14.64
CA CYS A 465 0.72 -14.29 -15.49
C CYS A 465 0.57 -14.73 -16.96
N GLY A 466 0.24 -13.79 -17.83
CA GLY A 466 0.11 -14.07 -19.26
C GLY A 466 -0.49 -12.91 -20.03
N ILE A 467 -0.88 -13.17 -21.27
CA ILE A 467 -1.34 -12.17 -22.23
C ILE A 467 -2.80 -12.38 -22.66
N ALA A 468 -3.40 -11.31 -23.13
CA ALA A 468 -4.59 -11.42 -23.98
C ALA A 468 -4.19 -11.99 -25.34
N THR A 469 -4.91 -13.02 -25.82
CA THR A 469 -4.55 -13.74 -27.04
C THR A 469 -5.69 -13.85 -28.03
N THR A 470 -5.35 -13.96 -29.32
CA THR A 470 -6.30 -14.26 -30.40
C THR A 470 -6.60 -15.76 -30.53
N ASN A 471 -5.85 -16.63 -29.84
CA ASN A 471 -5.99 -18.07 -29.90
C ASN A 471 -7.40 -18.52 -29.49
N LYS A 472 -8.14 -19.17 -30.41
CA LYS A 472 -9.53 -19.58 -30.24
C LYS A 472 -9.73 -20.72 -29.23
N SER A 473 -8.68 -21.51 -28.95
CA SER A 473 -8.76 -22.60 -27.96
C SER A 473 -8.66 -22.07 -26.52
N CYS A 474 -8.12 -20.86 -26.33
CA CYS A 474 -8.01 -20.22 -25.02
C CYS A 474 -9.30 -19.51 -24.64
N GLY A 475 -9.75 -19.70 -23.40
CA GLY A 475 -10.81 -18.93 -22.77
C GLY A 475 -10.27 -18.06 -21.62
N GLY A 476 -11.19 -17.45 -20.88
CA GLY A 476 -10.87 -16.60 -19.73
C GLY A 476 -10.40 -17.39 -18.51
N VAL A 477 -9.99 -16.62 -17.50
CA VAL A 477 -9.55 -17.11 -16.18
C VAL A 477 -10.62 -16.79 -15.15
N PHE A 478 -10.96 -17.74 -14.31
CA PHE A 478 -12.04 -17.66 -13.32
C PHE A 478 -11.53 -18.06 -11.94
N GLN A 479 -12.00 -17.38 -10.93
CA GLN A 479 -11.88 -17.80 -9.54
C GLN A 479 -13.13 -18.57 -9.12
N VAL A 480 -12.95 -19.65 -8.40
CA VAL A 480 -14.00 -20.64 -8.11
C VAL A 480 -14.25 -20.74 -6.61
N LYS A 481 -15.53 -20.74 -6.24
CA LYS A 481 -16.01 -21.04 -4.88
C LYS A 481 -17.18 -21.99 -4.99
N LYS A 482 -16.99 -23.24 -4.52
CA LYS A 482 -17.92 -24.34 -4.78
C LYS A 482 -18.10 -24.48 -6.30
N ASP A 483 -19.35 -24.35 -6.79
CA ASP A 483 -19.69 -24.47 -8.22
C ASP A 483 -19.78 -23.11 -8.92
N LEU A 484 -19.52 -22.00 -8.21
CA LEU A 484 -19.59 -20.65 -8.75
C LEU A 484 -18.28 -20.26 -9.43
N HIS A 485 -18.32 -20.01 -10.74
CA HIS A 485 -17.22 -19.42 -11.50
C HIS A 485 -17.41 -17.91 -11.63
N SER A 486 -16.52 -17.13 -11.06
CA SER A 486 -16.46 -15.68 -11.20
C SER A 486 -15.22 -15.30 -12.01
N LYS A 487 -15.37 -14.49 -13.06
CA LYS A 487 -14.24 -14.05 -13.86
C LYS A 487 -13.20 -13.35 -12.96
N LEU A 488 -11.94 -13.72 -13.11
CA LEU A 488 -10.86 -13.07 -12.36
C LEU A 488 -10.79 -11.59 -12.78
N PRO A 489 -10.82 -10.64 -11.81
CA PRO A 489 -10.91 -9.21 -12.12
C PRO A 489 -9.79 -8.73 -13.05
N GLY A 490 -10.17 -7.96 -14.07
CA GLY A 490 -9.23 -7.41 -15.06
C GLY A 490 -8.66 -8.41 -16.07
N SER A 491 -8.94 -9.72 -15.92
CA SER A 491 -8.41 -10.74 -16.83
C SER A 491 -8.99 -10.63 -18.24
N PRO A 492 -8.20 -10.97 -19.28
CA PRO A 492 -8.70 -11.02 -20.65
C PRO A 492 -9.73 -12.14 -20.86
N ASP A 493 -10.58 -12.00 -21.89
CA ASP A 493 -11.57 -13.01 -22.27
C ASP A 493 -10.93 -14.28 -22.81
N LYS A 494 -9.75 -14.13 -23.41
CA LYS A 494 -8.86 -15.21 -23.85
C LYS A 494 -7.48 -14.97 -23.28
N PHE A 495 -7.06 -15.85 -22.40
CA PHE A 495 -5.81 -15.75 -21.67
C PHE A 495 -4.84 -16.84 -22.14
N LEU A 496 -3.60 -16.45 -22.42
CA LEU A 496 -2.50 -17.38 -22.68
C LEU A 496 -1.39 -17.17 -21.65
N SER A 497 -1.01 -18.25 -20.95
CA SER A 497 0.02 -18.19 -19.90
C SER A 497 1.36 -17.70 -20.46
N SER A 498 2.07 -16.89 -19.67
CA SER A 498 3.41 -16.39 -19.99
C SER A 498 4.43 -17.50 -20.28
N SER A 499 4.25 -18.68 -19.70
CA SER A 499 5.14 -19.84 -19.89
C SER A 499 5.16 -20.40 -21.32
N VAL A 500 4.14 -20.09 -22.13
CA VAL A 500 4.02 -20.57 -23.51
C VAL A 500 3.71 -19.46 -24.51
N ALA A 501 3.48 -18.23 -24.04
CA ALA A 501 3.13 -17.09 -24.86
C ALA A 501 4.33 -16.58 -25.66
N THR A 502 4.07 -16.22 -26.90
CA THR A 502 5.00 -15.50 -27.77
C THR A 502 4.39 -14.18 -28.22
N LYS A 503 5.21 -13.26 -28.71
CA LYS A 503 4.76 -11.94 -29.17
C LYS A 503 3.68 -12.04 -30.26
N LYS A 504 3.72 -13.12 -31.08
CA LYS A 504 2.72 -13.38 -32.16
C LYS A 504 1.32 -13.70 -31.63
N ASP A 505 1.23 -14.15 -30.39
CA ASP A 505 -0.04 -14.56 -29.77
C ASP A 505 -0.84 -13.38 -29.20
N ILE A 506 -0.25 -12.17 -29.12
CA ILE A 506 -0.83 -10.99 -28.49
C ILE A 506 -2.06 -10.51 -29.25
N ASP A 507 -3.19 -10.35 -28.55
CA ASP A 507 -4.37 -9.66 -29.05
C ASP A 507 -4.22 -8.13 -28.91
N VAL A 508 -3.57 -7.50 -29.88
CA VAL A 508 -3.34 -6.06 -29.94
C VAL A 508 -4.65 -5.26 -29.76
N GLN A 509 -5.76 -5.72 -30.33
CA GLN A 509 -7.04 -5.03 -30.26
C GLN A 509 -7.62 -5.02 -28.85
N TRP A 510 -7.39 -6.06 -28.07
CA TRP A 510 -7.82 -6.11 -26.68
C TRP A 510 -7.12 -5.01 -25.86
N TYR A 511 -5.80 -4.83 -26.03
CA TYR A 511 -5.04 -3.80 -25.30
C TYR A 511 -5.42 -2.38 -25.70
N ILE A 512 -5.67 -2.14 -27.01
CA ILE A 512 -6.19 -0.85 -27.47
C ILE A 512 -7.50 -0.52 -26.75
N LYS A 513 -8.44 -1.45 -26.70
CA LYS A 513 -9.71 -1.28 -25.97
C LYS A 513 -9.54 -1.06 -24.46
N GLN A 514 -8.52 -1.70 -23.82
CA GLN A 514 -8.25 -1.45 -22.40
C GLN A 514 -7.75 -0.01 -22.16
N ILE A 515 -6.92 0.52 -23.04
CA ILE A 515 -6.47 1.91 -22.96
C ILE A 515 -7.65 2.85 -23.19
N GLU A 516 -8.43 2.68 -24.27
CA GLU A 516 -9.61 3.48 -24.61
C GLU A 516 -10.63 3.55 -23.47
N LYS A 517 -10.89 2.43 -22.80
CA LYS A 517 -11.79 2.35 -21.63
C LYS A 517 -11.33 3.22 -20.45
N ASN A 518 -10.06 3.54 -20.37
CA ASN A 518 -9.47 4.31 -19.28
C ASN A 518 -9.20 5.78 -19.63
N ILE A 519 -9.40 6.18 -20.88
CA ILE A 519 -9.36 7.57 -21.35
C ILE A 519 -10.73 8.24 -21.14
N PHE A 520 -10.76 9.57 -20.97
CA PHE A 520 -11.98 10.35 -20.78
C PHE A 520 -11.85 11.77 -21.37
#